data_cc04642bffbfdb49a41ab0f72d342a01
#
_entry.id   cc04642bffbfdb49a41ab0f72d342a01
#
_cell.length_a   1.000
_cell.length_b   1.000
_cell.length_c   1.000
_cell.angle_alpha   90.00
_cell.angle_beta   90.00
_cell.angle_gamma   90.00
#
_symmetry.space_group_name_H-M   'P 1'
#
loop_
_entity.id
_entity.type
_entity.pdbx_description
1 polymer ?
#
loop_
_entity_poly.entity_id
_entity_poly.type
_entity_poly.pdbx_seq_one_letter_code
_entity_poly.pdbx_strand_id
1 'polypeptide(L)'
;ITYEVERFYARMKGDGNEQAPSYGLNSKLTKRNGELVELKWTEDGLYGAAIKEIVSWLLRAQKYAENEEQKHLIDLLVKYYRTGDLKDFDRYSIAWVQQHEGMIDFINGFIEVYGDPLGLKGTWGGIVEYKDLEATKRTQTISQNAQWFEDHSPVDPRFRKPEVKGVTANVICAAMLGGEEYPASAIGINLPNANWIRQEYGSKSVTIGNLTEAYNKAAQGNGFRDEFVIDEDTISLMNQYEDITDDLHTDLHECLGHGSVQDAIRQ
;
A
#
# COMPACT_ATOMS: atom_id res chain seq x y z
N ILE A 1 -17.13 -2.68 25.04
CA ILE A 1 -16.64 -1.64 24.10
C ILE A 1 -16.40 -2.28 22.74
N THR A 2 -15.55 -3.30 22.61
CA THR A 2 -15.24 -3.97 21.32
C THR A 2 -16.50 -4.42 20.60
N TYR A 3 -17.40 -5.13 21.25
CA TYR A 3 -18.68 -5.59 20.68
C TYR A 3 -19.59 -4.46 20.18
N GLU A 4 -19.62 -3.31 20.87
CA GLU A 4 -20.40 -2.15 20.40
C GLU A 4 -19.80 -1.56 19.13
N VAL A 5 -18.47 -1.51 19.03
CA VAL A 5 -17.72 -1.01 17.86
C VAL A 5 -17.95 -1.93 16.67
N GLU A 6 -17.79 -3.23 16.86
CA GLU A 6 -18.05 -4.24 15.82
C GLU A 6 -19.47 -4.15 15.27
N ARG A 7 -20.47 -4.04 16.14
CA ARG A 7 -21.87 -3.87 15.72
C ARG A 7 -22.12 -2.56 15.00
N PHE A 8 -21.44 -1.49 15.41
CA PHE A 8 -21.56 -0.19 14.75
C PHE A 8 -21.09 -0.28 13.29
N TYR A 9 -19.88 -0.82 13.09
CA TYR A 9 -19.34 -0.94 11.73
C TYR A 9 -20.02 -2.05 10.90
N ALA A 10 -20.49 -3.12 11.50
CA ALA A 10 -21.27 -4.13 10.80
C ALA A 10 -22.56 -3.55 10.19
N ARG A 11 -23.23 -2.65 10.89
CA ARG A 11 -24.42 -1.96 10.34
C ARG A 11 -24.08 -1.05 9.16
N MET A 12 -22.91 -0.41 9.18
CA MET A 12 -22.46 0.45 8.07
C MET A 12 -22.08 -0.37 6.83
N LYS A 13 -21.49 -1.56 7.03
CA LYS A 13 -21.10 -2.46 5.93
C LYS A 13 -22.31 -3.12 5.27
N GLY A 14 -23.40 -3.34 6.01
CA GLY A 14 -24.51 -4.16 5.57
C GLY A 14 -24.18 -5.66 5.55
N ASP A 15 -25.18 -6.50 5.51
CA ASP A 15 -25.02 -7.96 5.51
C ASP A 15 -24.51 -8.42 4.13
N GLY A 16 -23.28 -9.00 4.10
CA GLY A 16 -22.72 -9.61 2.90
C GLY A 16 -22.26 -8.64 1.79
N ASN A 17 -22.12 -7.37 2.09
CA ASN A 17 -21.57 -6.41 1.12
C ASN A 17 -20.04 -6.46 1.09
N GLU A 18 -19.48 -7.24 0.17
CA GLU A 18 -18.04 -7.40 -0.02
C GLU A 18 -17.36 -6.12 -0.54
N GLN A 19 -18.09 -5.26 -1.24
CA GLN A 19 -17.61 -3.97 -1.75
C GLN A 19 -17.79 -2.81 -0.75
N ALA A 20 -18.06 -3.11 0.51
CA ALA A 20 -18.17 -2.06 1.53
C ALA A 20 -16.81 -1.39 1.77
N PRO A 21 -16.76 -0.05 1.91
CA PRO A 21 -15.55 0.66 2.29
C PRO A 21 -14.96 0.18 3.61
N SER A 22 -13.67 0.43 3.82
CA SER A 22 -12.95 0.15 5.06
C SER A 22 -13.35 1.14 6.16
N TYR A 23 -14.59 1.04 6.66
CA TYR A 23 -15.15 1.95 7.66
C TYR A 23 -14.30 1.99 8.93
N GLY A 24 -14.08 3.19 9.47
CA GLY A 24 -13.23 3.45 10.63
C GLY A 24 -11.83 3.95 10.28
N LEU A 25 -11.40 3.79 9.02
CA LEU A 25 -10.05 4.09 8.56
C LEU A 25 -9.61 5.53 8.86
N ASN A 26 -10.50 6.50 8.62
CA ASN A 26 -10.23 7.95 8.71
C ASN A 26 -11.11 8.65 9.75
N SER A 27 -11.40 7.99 10.85
CA SER A 27 -12.30 8.55 11.85
C SER A 27 -11.92 8.17 13.28
N LYS A 28 -12.41 8.97 14.22
CA LYS A 28 -12.43 8.65 15.65
C LYS A 28 -13.86 8.32 16.06
N LEU A 29 -14.05 7.10 16.57
CA LEU A 29 -15.32 6.71 17.15
C LEU A 29 -15.42 7.24 18.58
N THR A 30 -16.52 7.89 18.91
CA THR A 30 -16.80 8.44 20.25
C THR A 30 -18.25 8.22 20.65
N LYS A 31 -18.58 8.38 21.95
CA LYS A 31 -19.96 8.38 22.42
C LYS A 31 -20.45 9.82 22.65
N ARG A 32 -21.61 10.15 22.07
CA ARG A 32 -22.36 11.37 22.36
C ARG A 32 -23.78 10.99 22.76
N ASN A 33 -24.21 11.42 23.95
CA ASN A 33 -25.54 11.08 24.49
C ASN A 33 -25.84 9.57 24.53
N GLY A 34 -24.80 8.73 24.76
CA GLY A 34 -24.94 7.29 24.82
C GLY A 34 -24.83 6.55 23.48
N GLU A 35 -24.85 7.27 22.36
CA GLU A 35 -24.74 6.70 21.01
C GLU A 35 -23.32 6.84 20.43
N LEU A 36 -22.90 5.86 19.65
CA LEU A 36 -21.64 5.91 18.92
C LEU A 36 -21.75 6.85 17.72
N VAL A 37 -20.77 7.76 17.60
CA VAL A 37 -20.66 8.75 16.53
C VAL A 37 -19.25 8.75 15.99
N GLU A 38 -19.09 8.78 14.66
CA GLU A 38 -17.81 8.98 14.01
C GLU A 38 -17.47 10.46 13.86
N LEU A 39 -16.27 10.84 14.26
CA LEU A 39 -15.67 12.14 13.98
C LEU A 39 -14.63 11.93 12.87
N LYS A 40 -15.01 12.28 11.64
CA LYS A 40 -14.16 12.08 10.47
C LYS A 40 -12.96 13.05 10.45
N TRP A 41 -11.89 12.61 9.83
CA TRP A 41 -10.68 13.40 9.60
C TRP A 41 -10.82 14.11 8.24
N THR A 42 -11.19 15.36 8.30
CA THR A 42 -11.46 16.21 7.12
C THR A 42 -10.92 17.62 7.34
N GLU A 43 -10.92 18.46 6.31
CA GLU A 43 -10.53 19.88 6.42
C GLU A 43 -11.25 20.62 7.58
N ASP A 44 -12.51 20.27 7.85
CA ASP A 44 -13.32 20.88 8.91
C ASP A 44 -13.54 19.96 10.12
N GLY A 45 -12.90 18.78 10.12
CA GLY A 45 -12.99 17.77 11.18
C GLY A 45 -11.76 17.73 12.08
N LEU A 46 -11.49 16.53 12.63
CA LEU A 46 -10.26 16.29 13.37
C LEU A 46 -9.05 16.40 12.42
N TYR A 47 -7.96 16.96 12.94
CA TYR A 47 -6.74 17.27 12.17
C TYR A 47 -6.96 18.27 11.01
N GLY A 48 -8.05 19.05 11.04
CA GLY A 48 -8.46 19.94 9.97
C GLY A 48 -7.37 20.91 9.51
N ALA A 49 -6.58 21.47 10.42
CA ALA A 49 -5.48 22.37 10.07
C ALA A 49 -4.41 21.66 9.20
N ALA A 50 -3.99 20.45 9.58
CA ALA A 50 -3.03 19.67 8.81
C ALA A 50 -3.61 19.22 7.46
N ILE A 51 -4.87 18.79 7.45
CA ILE A 51 -5.54 18.35 6.22
C ILE A 51 -5.72 19.52 5.24
N LYS A 52 -5.98 20.72 5.70
CA LYS A 52 -6.01 21.94 4.85
C LYS A 52 -4.67 22.20 4.17
N GLU A 53 -3.57 22.00 4.89
CA GLU A 53 -2.24 22.12 4.28
C GLU A 53 -1.99 21.02 3.24
N ILE A 54 -2.35 19.77 3.54
CA ILE A 54 -2.26 18.66 2.57
C ILE A 54 -3.03 19.01 1.29
N VAL A 55 -4.29 19.42 1.40
CA VAL A 55 -5.12 19.80 0.25
C VAL A 55 -4.52 20.98 -0.51
N SER A 56 -4.02 21.99 0.20
CA SER A 56 -3.35 23.14 -0.44
C SER A 56 -2.15 22.72 -1.28
N TRP A 57 -1.31 21.81 -0.75
CA TRP A 57 -0.15 21.32 -1.48
C TRP A 57 -0.52 20.37 -2.62
N LEU A 58 -1.52 19.52 -2.47
CA LEU A 58 -2.05 18.68 -3.55
C LEU A 58 -2.55 19.53 -4.73
N LEU A 59 -3.31 20.59 -4.46
CA LEU A 59 -3.78 21.52 -5.50
C LEU A 59 -2.63 22.29 -6.19
N ARG A 60 -1.51 22.51 -5.50
CA ARG A 60 -0.32 23.08 -6.11
C ARG A 60 0.40 22.03 -6.97
N ALA A 61 0.56 20.80 -6.46
CA ALA A 61 1.18 19.69 -7.18
C ALA A 61 0.43 19.37 -8.47
N GLN A 62 -0.91 19.48 -8.49
CA GLN A 62 -1.73 19.25 -9.67
C GLN A 62 -1.33 20.06 -10.89
N LYS A 63 -0.74 21.24 -10.70
CA LYS A 63 -0.23 22.08 -11.79
C LYS A 63 0.99 21.51 -12.50
N TYR A 64 1.65 20.55 -11.87
CA TYR A 64 2.86 19.87 -12.34
C TYR A 64 2.60 18.41 -12.68
N ALA A 65 1.33 17.98 -12.67
CA ALA A 65 0.96 16.63 -13.06
C ALA A 65 1.42 16.32 -14.48
N GLU A 66 1.95 15.12 -14.69
CA GLU A 66 2.53 14.70 -15.96
C GLU A 66 1.47 14.47 -17.06
N ASN A 67 0.23 14.14 -16.64
CA ASN A 67 -0.89 13.86 -17.55
C ASN A 67 -2.24 14.17 -16.88
N GLU A 68 -3.33 14.02 -17.60
CA GLU A 68 -4.69 14.31 -17.12
C GLU A 68 -5.18 13.26 -16.11
N GLU A 69 -4.73 12.01 -16.23
CA GLU A 69 -5.04 10.93 -15.29
C GLU A 69 -4.47 11.27 -13.91
N GLN A 70 -3.23 11.73 -13.84
CA GLN A 70 -2.61 12.13 -12.57
C GLN A 70 -3.31 13.37 -11.97
N LYS A 71 -3.76 14.33 -12.78
CA LYS A 71 -4.59 15.44 -12.29
C LYS A 71 -5.89 14.93 -11.69
N HIS A 72 -6.53 13.97 -12.36
CA HIS A 72 -7.77 13.36 -11.89
C HIS A 72 -7.58 12.63 -10.56
N LEU A 73 -6.46 11.91 -10.39
CA LEU A 73 -6.11 11.28 -9.12
C LEU A 73 -6.04 12.30 -7.97
N ILE A 74 -5.39 13.44 -8.22
CA ILE A 74 -5.29 14.51 -7.23
C ILE A 74 -6.67 15.07 -6.90
N ASP A 75 -7.55 15.26 -7.88
CA ASP A 75 -8.93 15.72 -7.64
C ASP A 75 -9.72 14.75 -6.76
N LEU A 76 -9.61 13.45 -7.01
CA LEU A 76 -10.26 12.42 -6.19
C LEU A 76 -9.74 12.41 -4.75
N LEU A 77 -8.44 12.53 -4.58
CA LEU A 77 -7.80 12.56 -3.28
C LEU A 77 -8.18 13.83 -2.49
N VAL A 78 -8.17 14.99 -3.15
CA VAL A 78 -8.65 16.25 -2.57
C VAL A 78 -10.12 16.14 -2.15
N LYS A 79 -10.96 15.54 -2.98
CA LYS A 79 -12.37 15.31 -2.65
C LYS A 79 -12.48 14.43 -1.40
N TYR A 80 -11.73 13.32 -1.31
CA TYR A 80 -11.71 12.48 -0.14
C TYR A 80 -11.34 13.25 1.14
N TYR A 81 -10.29 14.05 1.11
CA TYR A 81 -9.88 14.85 2.28
C TYR A 81 -10.93 15.89 2.70
N ARG A 82 -11.74 16.38 1.77
CA ARG A 82 -12.83 17.33 2.05
C ARG A 82 -14.07 16.65 2.61
N THR A 83 -14.45 15.51 2.04
CA THR A 83 -15.70 14.82 2.41
C THR A 83 -15.54 13.83 3.55
N GLY A 84 -14.33 13.25 3.70
CA GLY A 84 -14.09 12.10 4.56
C GLY A 84 -14.93 10.88 4.16
N ASP A 85 -15.43 10.83 2.93
CA ASP A 85 -16.18 9.69 2.44
C ASP A 85 -15.21 8.62 1.89
N LEU A 86 -15.21 7.44 2.52
CA LEU A 86 -14.36 6.33 2.13
C LEU A 86 -14.71 5.76 0.74
N LYS A 87 -15.91 6.01 0.22
CA LYS A 87 -16.23 5.72 -1.17
C LYS A 87 -15.46 6.61 -2.14
N ASP A 88 -15.14 7.84 -1.76
CA ASP A 88 -14.26 8.70 -2.55
C ASP A 88 -12.82 8.20 -2.51
N PHE A 89 -12.38 7.64 -1.37
CA PHE A 89 -11.08 6.98 -1.25
C PHE A 89 -10.98 5.70 -2.09
N ASP A 90 -12.05 4.89 -2.11
CA ASP A 90 -12.13 3.71 -2.99
C ASP A 90 -12.03 4.11 -4.48
N ARG A 91 -12.71 5.18 -4.89
CA ARG A 91 -12.59 5.72 -6.27
C ARG A 91 -11.18 6.18 -6.60
N TYR A 92 -10.53 6.87 -5.67
CA TYR A 92 -9.12 7.22 -5.79
C TYR A 92 -8.25 5.98 -5.94
N SER A 93 -8.42 4.98 -5.09
CA SER A 93 -7.65 3.74 -5.10
C SER A 93 -7.81 2.97 -6.42
N ILE A 94 -9.04 2.87 -6.97
CA ILE A 94 -9.31 2.24 -8.25
C ILE A 94 -8.60 3.01 -9.39
N ALA A 95 -8.75 4.32 -9.43
CA ALA A 95 -8.11 5.15 -10.46
C ALA A 95 -6.58 5.09 -10.37
N TRP A 96 -6.03 5.04 -9.15
CA TRP A 96 -4.59 4.92 -8.91
C TRP A 96 -4.04 3.57 -9.41
N VAL A 97 -4.75 2.46 -9.15
CA VAL A 97 -4.37 1.13 -9.67
C VAL A 97 -4.36 1.10 -11.20
N GLN A 98 -5.30 1.77 -11.83
CA GLN A 98 -5.45 1.79 -13.29
C GLN A 98 -4.49 2.76 -14.01
N GLN A 99 -3.92 3.71 -13.27
CA GLN A 99 -2.98 4.68 -13.83
C GLN A 99 -1.58 4.05 -13.90
N HIS A 100 -1.04 3.89 -15.11
CA HIS A 100 0.27 3.26 -15.36
C HIS A 100 1.28 4.21 -16.02
N GLU A 101 0.81 5.29 -16.57
CA GLU A 101 1.62 6.26 -17.31
C GLU A 101 2.31 7.23 -16.34
N GLY A 102 3.42 7.82 -16.81
CA GLY A 102 4.21 8.79 -16.07
C GLY A 102 5.39 8.18 -15.32
N MET A 103 6.32 9.04 -14.96
CA MET A 103 7.55 8.70 -14.21
C MET A 103 7.39 8.88 -12.72
N ILE A 104 6.56 9.85 -12.32
CA ILE A 104 6.32 10.19 -10.91
C ILE A 104 5.00 9.60 -10.49
N ASP A 105 4.99 8.95 -9.34
CA ASP A 105 3.78 8.49 -8.67
C ASP A 105 3.80 8.91 -7.19
N PHE A 106 2.68 8.77 -6.52
CA PHE A 106 2.59 9.10 -5.10
C PHE A 106 1.53 8.25 -4.40
N ILE A 107 1.82 7.94 -3.15
CA ILE A 107 0.90 7.33 -2.21
C ILE A 107 0.61 8.38 -1.14
N ASN A 108 -0.66 8.57 -0.79
CA ASN A 108 -1.04 9.58 0.19
C ASN A 108 -2.41 9.25 0.79
N GLY A 109 -2.47 9.12 2.10
CA GLY A 109 -3.75 8.86 2.78
C GLY A 109 -3.62 8.27 4.16
N PHE A 110 -4.76 7.94 4.75
CA PHE A 110 -4.87 7.10 5.94
C PHE A 110 -5.03 5.66 5.47
N ILE A 111 -3.95 4.89 5.48
CA ILE A 111 -3.86 3.62 4.74
C ILE A 111 -3.61 2.44 5.67
N GLU A 112 -2.49 2.45 6.40
CA GLU A 112 -2.06 1.32 7.19
C GLU A 112 -2.67 1.32 8.58
N VAL A 113 -3.05 0.14 9.05
CA VAL A 113 -3.80 -0.03 10.31
C VAL A 113 -3.01 -0.75 11.41
N TYR A 114 -1.71 -0.95 11.21
CA TYR A 114 -0.85 -1.69 12.15
C TYR A 114 -0.78 -1.03 13.54
N GLY A 115 -0.96 0.28 13.62
CA GLY A 115 -0.98 1.03 14.88
C GLY A 115 -2.30 0.93 15.67
N ASP A 116 -3.34 0.34 15.11
CA ASP A 116 -4.64 0.20 15.77
C ASP A 116 -4.85 -1.25 16.25
N PRO A 117 -5.06 -1.49 17.56
CA PRO A 117 -5.31 -2.83 18.10
C PRO A 117 -6.54 -3.53 17.49
N LEU A 118 -7.49 -2.80 16.94
CA LEU A 118 -8.67 -3.34 16.26
C LEU A 118 -8.47 -3.49 14.74
N GLY A 119 -7.35 -3.03 14.19
CA GLY A 119 -7.07 -3.07 12.76
C GLY A 119 -8.06 -2.29 11.89
N LEU A 120 -8.64 -1.20 12.41
CA LEU A 120 -9.67 -0.42 11.73
C LEU A 120 -9.20 0.98 11.34
N LYS A 121 -8.38 1.61 12.19
CA LYS A 121 -7.98 3.00 12.06
C LYS A 121 -6.65 3.12 11.33
N GLY A 122 -6.65 3.89 10.23
CA GLY A 122 -5.44 4.14 9.46
C GLY A 122 -4.54 5.21 10.09
N THR A 123 -3.23 5.02 9.97
CA THR A 123 -2.24 6.09 10.12
C THR A 123 -2.08 6.82 8.80
N TRP A 124 -1.69 8.10 8.87
CA TRP A 124 -1.42 8.86 7.66
C TRP A 124 0.01 8.63 7.19
N GLY A 125 0.14 8.21 5.94
CA GLY A 125 1.40 8.06 5.25
C GLY A 125 1.41 8.78 3.91
N GLY A 126 2.61 9.10 3.44
CA GLY A 126 2.79 9.68 2.12
C GLY A 126 4.17 9.37 1.56
N ILE A 127 4.18 8.91 0.32
CA ILE A 127 5.39 8.65 -0.46
C ILE A 127 5.27 9.42 -1.77
N VAL A 128 6.32 10.10 -2.16
CA VAL A 128 6.50 10.58 -3.54
C VAL A 128 7.66 9.80 -4.14
N GLU A 129 7.44 9.24 -5.31
CA GLU A 129 8.34 8.28 -5.92
C GLU A 129 8.51 8.51 -7.41
N TYR A 130 9.61 7.99 -7.97
CA TYR A 130 9.82 7.92 -9.40
C TYR A 130 10.31 6.54 -9.83
N LYS A 131 9.89 6.09 -11.01
CA LYS A 131 10.19 4.75 -11.52
C LYS A 131 11.67 4.56 -11.80
N ASP A 132 12.24 3.46 -11.32
CA ASP A 132 13.50 2.92 -11.81
C ASP A 132 13.21 2.01 -13.01
N LEU A 133 13.45 2.51 -14.22
CA LEU A 133 13.12 1.82 -15.46
C LEU A 133 13.96 0.56 -15.69
N GLU A 134 15.21 0.53 -15.22
CA GLU A 134 16.08 -0.63 -15.41
C GLU A 134 15.70 -1.75 -14.45
N ALA A 135 15.53 -1.43 -13.16
CA ALA A 135 15.09 -2.40 -12.18
C ALA A 135 13.66 -2.91 -12.44
N THR A 136 12.77 -2.05 -12.92
CA THR A 136 11.38 -2.43 -13.27
C THR A 136 11.30 -3.52 -14.36
N LYS A 137 12.27 -3.63 -15.25
CA LYS A 137 12.31 -4.73 -16.25
C LYS A 137 12.36 -6.11 -15.61
N ARG A 138 13.00 -6.25 -14.45
CA ARG A 138 13.04 -7.49 -13.68
C ARG A 138 11.65 -7.86 -13.14
N THR A 139 11.00 -6.91 -12.48
CA THR A 139 9.67 -7.13 -11.89
C THR A 139 8.60 -7.36 -12.93
N GLN A 140 8.72 -6.77 -14.12
CA GLN A 140 7.82 -7.04 -15.24
C GLN A 140 7.82 -8.50 -15.66
N THR A 141 8.96 -9.17 -15.62
CA THR A 141 9.04 -10.61 -15.93
C THR A 141 8.21 -11.43 -14.95
N ILE A 142 8.26 -11.09 -13.65
CA ILE A 142 7.46 -11.75 -12.61
C ILE A 142 5.98 -11.47 -12.84
N SER A 143 5.62 -10.21 -12.99
CA SER A 143 4.25 -9.75 -13.19
C SER A 143 3.58 -10.40 -14.43
N GLN A 144 4.29 -10.49 -15.55
CA GLN A 144 3.80 -11.14 -16.77
C GLN A 144 3.55 -12.65 -16.61
N ASN A 145 4.19 -13.28 -15.63
CA ASN A 145 4.02 -14.69 -15.31
C ASN A 145 3.17 -14.93 -14.04
N ALA A 146 2.48 -13.93 -13.55
CA ALA A 146 1.72 -14.01 -12.29
C ALA A 146 0.70 -15.16 -12.28
N GLN A 147 0.01 -15.42 -13.39
CA GLN A 147 -0.91 -16.57 -13.49
C GLN A 147 -0.20 -17.91 -13.35
N TRP A 148 0.99 -18.05 -13.95
CA TRP A 148 1.78 -19.29 -13.80
C TRP A 148 2.12 -19.54 -12.33
N PHE A 149 2.54 -18.52 -11.61
CA PHE A 149 2.85 -18.63 -10.19
C PHE A 149 1.62 -19.00 -9.35
N GLU A 150 0.46 -18.37 -9.64
CA GLU A 150 -0.81 -18.69 -8.96
C GLU A 150 -1.16 -20.16 -9.15
N ASP A 151 -1.09 -20.65 -10.39
CA ASP A 151 -1.44 -22.04 -10.76
C ASP A 151 -0.49 -23.08 -10.12
N HIS A 152 0.76 -22.70 -9.87
CA HIS A 152 1.79 -23.58 -9.30
C HIS A 152 2.06 -23.31 -7.81
N SER A 153 1.32 -22.38 -7.19
CA SER A 153 1.49 -22.09 -5.77
C SER A 153 1.18 -23.33 -4.90
N PRO A 154 1.80 -23.47 -3.72
CA PRO A 154 1.51 -24.58 -2.81
C PRO A 154 0.16 -24.45 -2.10
N VAL A 155 -0.62 -23.42 -2.43
CA VAL A 155 -1.94 -23.14 -1.85
C VAL A 155 -2.96 -24.13 -2.39
N ASP A 156 -3.92 -24.54 -1.54
CA ASP A 156 -5.05 -25.39 -1.95
C ASP A 156 -5.76 -24.76 -3.17
N PRO A 157 -6.02 -25.55 -4.23
CA PRO A 157 -6.65 -25.04 -5.46
C PRO A 157 -7.96 -24.27 -5.25
N ARG A 158 -8.68 -24.53 -4.16
CA ARG A 158 -9.92 -23.80 -3.81
C ARG A 158 -9.69 -22.32 -3.50
N PHE A 159 -8.48 -21.95 -3.13
CA PHE A 159 -8.10 -20.58 -2.77
C PHE A 159 -7.29 -19.89 -3.87
N ARG A 160 -6.98 -20.57 -4.97
CA ARG A 160 -6.30 -19.96 -6.10
C ARG A 160 -7.25 -19.09 -6.90
N LYS A 161 -6.72 -17.98 -7.41
CA LYS A 161 -7.47 -17.12 -8.34
C LYS A 161 -7.61 -17.82 -9.68
N PRO A 162 -8.82 -17.95 -10.22
CA PRO A 162 -9.00 -18.50 -11.56
C PRO A 162 -8.39 -17.63 -12.65
N GLU A 163 -8.30 -16.32 -12.38
CA GLU A 163 -7.69 -15.33 -13.25
C GLU A 163 -6.98 -14.28 -12.39
N VAL A 164 -5.66 -14.13 -12.58
CA VAL A 164 -4.87 -13.07 -11.95
C VAL A 164 -5.00 -11.82 -12.80
N LYS A 165 -5.70 -10.81 -12.28
CA LYS A 165 -5.87 -9.52 -12.95
C LYS A 165 -4.75 -8.55 -12.53
N GLY A 166 -4.12 -7.95 -13.52
CA GLY A 166 -3.38 -6.69 -13.43
C GLY A 166 -2.48 -6.49 -12.21
N VAL A 167 -1.57 -7.42 -11.93
CA VAL A 167 -0.50 -7.13 -10.97
C VAL A 167 0.52 -6.26 -11.69
N THR A 168 0.52 -4.96 -11.40
CA THR A 168 1.56 -4.06 -11.88
C THR A 168 2.66 -3.99 -10.84
N ALA A 169 3.88 -4.27 -11.24
CA ALA A 169 5.05 -4.23 -10.38
C ALA A 169 6.05 -3.20 -10.91
N ASN A 170 6.42 -2.26 -10.07
CA ASN A 170 7.44 -1.26 -10.35
C ASN A 170 8.51 -1.27 -9.26
N VAL A 171 9.77 -1.15 -9.67
CA VAL A 171 10.82 -0.70 -8.76
C VAL A 171 10.87 0.81 -8.83
N ILE A 172 10.89 1.45 -7.68
CA ILE A 172 10.89 2.90 -7.57
C ILE A 172 12.03 3.39 -6.67
N CYS A 173 12.35 4.66 -6.85
CA CYS A 173 13.14 5.41 -5.91
C CYS A 173 12.21 6.36 -5.13
N ALA A 174 12.16 6.20 -3.81
CA ALA A 174 11.46 7.14 -2.95
C ALA A 174 12.21 8.49 -2.98
N ALA A 175 11.51 9.54 -3.38
CA ALA A 175 12.01 10.91 -3.37
C ALA A 175 11.66 11.64 -2.07
N MET A 176 10.51 11.31 -1.45
CA MET A 176 10.04 11.89 -0.21
C MET A 176 9.20 10.90 0.57
N LEU A 177 9.41 10.85 1.87
CA LEU A 177 8.66 10.05 2.83
C LEU A 177 8.04 10.98 3.88
N GLY A 178 6.81 10.69 4.29
CA GLY A 178 6.09 11.48 5.29
C GLY A 178 5.11 10.65 6.11
N GLY A 179 4.75 11.17 7.29
CA GLY A 179 3.86 10.47 8.21
C GLY A 179 4.47 9.18 8.74
N GLU A 180 3.75 8.08 8.67
CA GLU A 180 4.21 6.76 9.15
C GLU A 180 5.39 6.20 8.35
N GLU A 181 5.61 6.70 7.13
CA GLU A 181 6.73 6.28 6.28
C GLU A 181 8.08 6.88 6.71
N TYR A 182 8.12 7.68 7.76
CA TYR A 182 9.34 8.27 8.29
C TYR A 182 9.40 8.12 9.82
N PRO A 183 10.54 7.71 10.41
CA PRO A 183 11.86 7.46 9.80
C PRO A 183 12.07 6.03 9.26
N ALA A 184 11.12 5.15 9.43
CA ALA A 184 11.21 3.75 8.99
C ALA A 184 10.09 3.48 7.99
N SER A 185 10.44 3.30 6.72
CA SER A 185 9.51 2.96 5.66
C SER A 185 9.52 1.46 5.37
N ALA A 186 8.44 0.96 4.75
CA ALA A 186 8.44 -0.34 4.11
C ALA A 186 9.47 -0.38 2.97
N ILE A 187 10.02 -1.56 2.68
CA ILE A 187 10.89 -1.81 1.52
C ILE A 187 10.09 -2.22 0.28
N GLY A 188 8.86 -2.65 0.48
CA GLY A 188 7.90 -3.00 -0.54
C GLY A 188 6.47 -2.70 -0.09
N ILE A 189 5.59 -2.47 -1.05
CA ILE A 189 4.20 -2.11 -0.81
C ILE A 189 3.32 -2.76 -1.87
N ASN A 190 2.16 -3.29 -1.46
CA ASN A 190 1.11 -3.72 -2.37
C ASN A 190 -0.22 -3.08 -1.98
N LEU A 191 -0.73 -2.20 -2.80
CA LEU A 191 -1.95 -1.43 -2.54
C LEU A 191 -2.97 -1.54 -3.69
N PRO A 192 -4.26 -1.30 -3.41
CA PRO A 192 -4.88 -0.92 -2.14
C PRO A 192 -5.08 -2.11 -1.20
N ASN A 193 -5.33 -1.83 0.09
CA ASN A 193 -5.61 -2.87 1.11
C ASN A 193 -7.04 -3.43 1.02
N ALA A 194 -7.93 -2.81 0.24
CA ALA A 194 -9.30 -3.27 0.04
C ALA A 194 -9.34 -4.50 -0.89
N ASN A 195 -9.64 -5.68 -0.34
CA ASN A 195 -9.62 -6.94 -1.08
C ASN A 195 -10.52 -6.94 -2.30
N TRP A 196 -11.73 -6.38 -2.21
CA TRP A 196 -12.65 -6.31 -3.33
C TRP A 196 -12.09 -5.50 -4.50
N ILE A 197 -11.32 -4.41 -4.22
CA ILE A 197 -10.65 -3.63 -5.27
C ILE A 197 -9.55 -4.47 -5.91
N ARG A 198 -8.74 -5.18 -5.11
CA ARG A 198 -7.71 -6.10 -5.63
C ARG A 198 -8.29 -7.16 -6.56
N GLN A 199 -9.45 -7.72 -6.20
CA GLN A 199 -10.12 -8.76 -6.99
C GLN A 199 -10.71 -8.23 -8.30
N GLU A 200 -11.32 -7.06 -8.29
CA GLU A 200 -12.03 -6.52 -9.46
C GLU A 200 -11.13 -5.68 -10.38
N TYR A 201 -10.18 -4.93 -9.81
CA TYR A 201 -9.39 -3.94 -10.52
C TYR A 201 -7.88 -4.24 -10.51
N GLY A 202 -7.42 -5.16 -9.65
CA GLY A 202 -6.01 -5.46 -9.48
C GLY A 202 -5.35 -4.67 -8.36
N SER A 203 -4.01 -4.73 -8.33
CA SER A 203 -3.18 -4.02 -7.35
C SER A 203 -1.90 -3.49 -7.99
N LYS A 204 -1.30 -2.48 -7.37
CA LYS A 204 0.06 -2.04 -7.67
C LYS A 204 1.01 -2.55 -6.60
N SER A 205 2.05 -3.25 -7.05
CA SER A 205 3.20 -3.61 -6.22
C SER A 205 4.35 -2.65 -6.51
N VAL A 206 4.98 -2.18 -5.46
CA VAL A 206 6.07 -1.22 -5.51
C VAL A 206 7.21 -1.72 -4.63
N THR A 207 8.40 -1.87 -5.19
CA THR A 207 9.64 -2.15 -4.45
C THR A 207 10.43 -0.86 -4.34
N ILE A 208 10.83 -0.47 -3.13
CA ILE A 208 11.55 0.79 -2.88
C ILE A 208 13.06 0.52 -2.92
N GLY A 209 13.62 0.45 -4.12
CA GLY A 209 14.98 0.00 -4.37
C GLY A 209 16.07 0.84 -3.69
N ASN A 210 15.95 2.15 -3.68
CA ASN A 210 16.95 3.01 -3.05
C ASN A 210 17.00 2.89 -1.52
N LEU A 211 15.94 2.49 -0.86
CA LEU A 211 15.95 2.22 0.58
C LEU A 211 16.65 0.91 0.88
N THR A 212 16.32 -0.15 0.13
CA THR A 212 16.99 -1.46 0.26
C THR A 212 18.50 -1.31 0.03
N GLU A 213 18.91 -0.61 -1.04
CA GLU A 213 20.31 -0.31 -1.31
C GLU A 213 20.99 0.46 -0.16
N ALA A 214 20.30 1.44 0.42
CA ALA A 214 20.84 2.22 1.54
C ALA A 214 21.03 1.35 2.81
N TYR A 215 20.09 0.47 3.12
CA TYR A 215 20.20 -0.46 4.24
C TYR A 215 21.35 -1.47 4.02
N ASN A 216 21.47 -2.05 2.83
CA ASN A 216 22.53 -2.98 2.49
C ASN A 216 23.90 -2.32 2.60
N LYS A 217 24.05 -1.11 2.08
CA LYS A 217 25.29 -0.32 2.23
C LYS A 217 25.63 -0.01 3.69
N ALA A 218 24.64 0.35 4.49
CA ALA A 218 24.84 0.63 5.92
C ALA A 218 25.22 -0.61 6.73
N ALA A 219 24.79 -1.81 6.28
CA ALA A 219 25.14 -3.06 6.92
C ALA A 219 26.56 -3.55 6.59
N GLN A 220 27.14 -3.10 5.47
CA GLN A 220 28.49 -3.49 5.08
C GLN A 220 29.52 -2.99 6.06
N GLY A 221 30.42 -3.88 6.53
CA GLY A 221 31.55 -3.54 7.39
C GLY A 221 31.20 -3.15 8.82
N ASN A 222 29.96 -3.36 9.26
CA ASN A 222 29.55 -3.09 10.64
C ASN A 222 29.89 -4.20 11.63
N GLY A 223 30.54 -5.29 11.19
CA GLY A 223 30.95 -6.43 12.01
C GLY A 223 29.85 -7.48 12.23
N PHE A 224 28.62 -7.21 11.79
CA PHE A 224 27.50 -8.15 11.98
C PHE A 224 27.76 -9.52 11.30
N ARG A 225 28.26 -9.49 10.07
CA ARG A 225 28.55 -10.72 9.33
C ARG A 225 29.68 -11.53 9.97
N ASP A 226 30.71 -10.84 10.46
CA ASP A 226 31.86 -11.50 11.11
C ASP A 226 31.45 -12.19 12.41
N GLU A 227 30.42 -11.67 13.11
CA GLU A 227 29.95 -12.22 14.38
C GLU A 227 28.86 -13.30 14.20
N PHE A 228 27.94 -13.12 13.25
CA PHE A 228 26.72 -13.95 13.17
C PHE A 228 26.67 -14.91 11.99
N VAL A 229 27.54 -14.76 10.98
CA VAL A 229 27.59 -15.69 9.84
C VAL A 229 28.57 -16.82 10.13
N ILE A 230 28.17 -18.04 9.75
CA ILE A 230 28.82 -19.29 10.17
C ILE A 230 30.30 -19.44 9.71
N ASP A 231 30.63 -18.93 8.53
CA ASP A 231 31.96 -19.05 7.92
C ASP A 231 32.19 -17.96 6.84
N GLU A 232 33.48 -17.86 6.44
CA GLU A 232 33.94 -16.90 5.43
C GLU A 232 33.40 -17.20 4.00
N ASP A 233 33.15 -18.47 3.68
CA ASP A 233 32.61 -18.87 2.38
C ASP A 233 31.17 -18.34 2.26
N THR A 234 30.38 -18.44 3.30
CA THR A 234 29.03 -17.89 3.38
C THR A 234 29.05 -16.36 3.28
N ILE A 235 29.98 -15.69 3.98
CA ILE A 235 30.15 -14.22 3.87
C ILE A 235 30.49 -13.84 2.42
N SER A 236 31.35 -14.61 1.76
CA SER A 236 31.71 -14.38 0.36
C SER A 236 30.51 -14.50 -0.58
N LEU A 237 29.66 -15.52 -0.38
CA LEU A 237 28.41 -15.70 -1.15
C LEU A 237 27.42 -14.55 -0.90
N MET A 238 27.25 -14.13 0.34
CA MET A 238 26.42 -12.97 0.69
C MET A 238 26.92 -11.70 -0.02
N ASN A 239 28.23 -11.43 0.04
CA ASN A 239 28.81 -10.27 -0.62
C ASN A 239 28.60 -10.28 -2.16
N GLN A 240 28.49 -11.46 -2.76
CA GLN A 240 28.32 -11.62 -4.21
C GLN A 240 26.85 -11.54 -4.65
N TYR A 241 25.94 -12.07 -3.85
CA TYR A 241 24.56 -12.33 -4.31
C TYR A 241 23.46 -11.66 -3.47
N GLU A 242 23.75 -11.11 -2.29
CA GLU A 242 22.73 -10.59 -1.37
C GLU A 242 21.85 -9.54 -2.05
N ASP A 243 22.43 -8.58 -2.73
CA ASP A 243 21.65 -7.51 -3.38
C ASP A 243 20.63 -8.07 -4.37
N ILE A 244 21.05 -9.00 -5.23
CA ILE A 244 20.12 -9.59 -6.22
C ILE A 244 19.09 -10.54 -5.57
N THR A 245 19.46 -11.24 -4.51
CA THR A 245 18.55 -12.13 -3.80
C THR A 245 17.53 -11.38 -2.98
N ASP A 246 17.92 -10.30 -2.33
CA ASP A 246 17.01 -9.43 -1.57
C ASP A 246 16.00 -8.73 -2.49
N ASP A 247 16.48 -8.18 -3.58
CA ASP A 247 15.66 -7.59 -4.61
C ASP A 247 14.63 -8.60 -5.15
N LEU A 248 15.09 -9.80 -5.55
CA LEU A 248 14.22 -10.83 -6.09
C LEU A 248 13.22 -11.34 -5.04
N HIS A 249 13.65 -11.49 -3.79
CA HIS A 249 12.77 -11.89 -2.68
C HIS A 249 11.67 -10.86 -2.47
N THR A 250 12.02 -9.57 -2.42
CA THR A 250 11.05 -8.48 -2.26
C THR A 250 10.08 -8.42 -3.45
N ASP A 251 10.59 -8.49 -4.68
CA ASP A 251 9.77 -8.49 -5.89
C ASP A 251 8.76 -9.65 -5.90
N LEU A 252 9.19 -10.86 -5.51
CA LEU A 252 8.31 -12.04 -5.40
C LEU A 252 7.31 -11.89 -4.26
N HIS A 253 7.71 -11.35 -3.11
CA HIS A 253 6.83 -11.08 -1.97
C HIS A 253 5.69 -10.13 -2.36
N GLU A 254 6.01 -9.01 -3.00
CA GLU A 254 5.03 -8.00 -3.38
C GLU A 254 4.14 -8.45 -4.57
N CYS A 255 4.74 -9.06 -5.59
CA CYS A 255 3.98 -9.44 -6.78
C CYS A 255 3.15 -10.71 -6.58
N LEU A 256 3.69 -11.69 -5.89
CA LEU A 256 3.07 -13.00 -5.73
C LEU A 256 2.52 -13.21 -4.32
N GLY A 257 3.24 -12.83 -3.29
CA GLY A 257 2.78 -12.97 -1.91
C GLY A 257 1.49 -12.19 -1.68
N HIS A 258 1.50 -10.89 -1.91
CA HIS A 258 0.33 -10.04 -1.78
C HIS A 258 -0.61 -10.07 -3.00
N GLY A 259 -0.09 -10.37 -4.19
CA GLY A 259 -0.86 -10.41 -5.44
C GLY A 259 -1.67 -11.68 -5.65
N SER A 260 -1.34 -12.78 -4.95
CA SER A 260 -1.97 -14.08 -5.13
C SER A 260 -3.07 -14.38 -4.10
N VAL A 261 -3.79 -15.48 -4.32
CA VAL A 261 -4.80 -16.08 -3.41
C VAL A 261 -6.09 -15.26 -3.28
N GLN A 262 -7.24 -15.95 -3.37
CA GLN A 262 -8.55 -15.40 -3.02
C GLN A 262 -8.68 -15.32 -1.50
N ASP A 263 -9.51 -14.41 -1.01
CA ASP A 263 -9.98 -14.48 0.37
C ASP A 263 -10.56 -15.85 0.68
N ALA A 264 -10.18 -16.39 1.84
CA ALA A 264 -10.78 -17.62 2.33
C ALA A 264 -12.29 -17.46 2.34
N ILE A 265 -12.99 -18.33 1.64
CA ILE A 265 -14.45 -18.38 1.68
C ILE A 265 -14.84 -18.49 3.15
N ARG A 266 -15.46 -17.46 3.69
CA ARG A 266 -16.07 -17.54 5.01
C ARG A 266 -17.15 -18.61 4.96
N GLN A 267 -16.84 -19.77 5.54
CA GLN A 267 -17.85 -20.80 5.82
C GLN A 267 -18.76 -20.35 6.94
#